data_89de2017be9cfd5e1e92e352212f71ea
#
_entry.id   89de2017be9cfd5e1e92e352212f71ea
#
_cell.length_a   1.000
_cell.length_b   1.000
_cell.length_c   1.000
_cell.angle_alpha   90.00
_cell.angle_beta   90.00
_cell.angle_gamma   90.00
#
_symmetry.space_group_name_H-M   'P 1'
#
loop_
_entity.id
_entity.type
_entity.pdbx_description
1 polymer ?
#
loop_
_entity_poly.entity_id
_entity_poly.type
_entity_poly.pdbx_seq_one_letter_code
_entity_poly.pdbx_strand_id
1 'polypeptide(L)'
;NIAKHQKKWQGLDWTSHVREWMTSRAEEAFEKPLNVTTFVTQGLVEEDRESRNAGELAVVVDTSGSVPESIVAEMMEAVQEALETLSPKAIHLISSDHSVQEHLVLEVGDTVPEKLKGGGGTLFRRAFDFIEREAPDVDGLIFLTDGGAADWKEVHEPSYPVLWLHYDCWYEDATVDTYPFGQVLEVTRT
;
A
#
# COMPACT_ATOMS: atom_id res chain seq x y z
N ASN A 1 -0.60 -6.10 23.94
CA ASN A 1 -1.62 -5.06 23.77
C ASN A 1 -0.98 -3.87 23.05
N ILE A 2 -0.88 -3.97 21.73
CA ILE A 2 -0.49 -2.81 20.89
C ILE A 2 -1.77 -1.98 20.78
N ALA A 3 -1.73 -0.77 21.32
CA ALA A 3 -2.84 0.16 21.23
C ALA A 3 -3.14 0.42 19.76
N LYS A 4 -4.29 -0.07 19.27
CA LYS A 4 -4.81 0.30 17.96
C LYS A 4 -5.02 1.81 17.97
N HIS A 5 -4.19 2.54 17.24
CA HIS A 5 -4.37 3.99 17.06
C HIS A 5 -5.45 4.19 16.01
N GLN A 6 -6.70 4.08 16.47
CA GLN A 6 -7.85 4.49 15.68
C GLN A 6 -7.94 6.01 15.70
N LYS A 7 -7.56 6.65 14.61
CA LYS A 7 -7.91 8.04 14.36
C LYS A 7 -9.10 8.06 13.41
N LYS A 8 -10.28 8.40 13.94
CA LYS A 8 -11.45 8.72 13.13
C LYS A 8 -11.29 10.15 12.62
N TRP A 9 -11.00 10.28 11.32
CA TRP A 9 -10.81 11.57 10.66
C TRP A 9 -12.09 11.93 9.90
N GLN A 10 -12.87 12.82 10.45
CA GLN A 10 -14.02 13.42 9.76
C GLN A 10 -13.54 14.69 9.05
N GLY A 11 -13.64 14.71 7.73
CA GLY A 11 -13.50 15.94 6.93
C GLY A 11 -12.08 16.35 6.53
N LEU A 12 -11.08 15.47 6.60
CA LEU A 12 -9.75 15.71 6.05
C LEU A 12 -9.55 14.93 4.74
N ASP A 13 -8.82 15.55 3.82
CA ASP A 13 -8.34 14.93 2.59
C ASP A 13 -7.53 13.67 2.92
N TRP A 14 -8.13 12.49 2.75
CA TRP A 14 -7.52 11.20 3.04
C TRP A 14 -6.25 10.96 2.19
N THR A 15 -6.19 11.56 1.00
CA THR A 15 -5.03 11.46 0.11
C THR A 15 -3.79 12.12 0.71
N SER A 16 -3.95 13.20 1.49
CA SER A 16 -2.86 13.83 2.24
C SER A 16 -2.28 12.89 3.30
N HIS A 17 -3.11 12.09 3.98
CA HIS A 17 -2.64 11.09 4.94
C HIS A 17 -1.91 9.92 4.27
N VAL A 18 -2.39 9.49 3.12
CA VAL A 18 -1.69 8.47 2.32
C VAL A 18 -0.30 8.98 1.95
N ARG A 19 -0.18 10.23 1.51
CA ARG A 19 1.10 10.87 1.20
C ARG A 19 2.04 10.94 2.41
N GLU A 20 1.53 11.41 3.55
CA GLU A 20 2.30 11.49 4.79
C GLU A 20 2.80 10.10 5.22
N TRP A 21 1.94 9.09 5.15
CA TRP A 21 2.31 7.71 5.47
C TRP A 21 3.37 7.16 4.52
N MET A 22 3.20 7.35 3.20
CA MET A 22 4.21 6.97 2.20
C MET A 22 5.54 7.66 2.45
N THR A 23 5.53 8.96 2.75
CA THR A 23 6.73 9.74 3.06
C THR A 23 7.47 9.15 4.26
N SER A 24 6.74 8.84 5.34
CA SER A 24 7.36 8.29 6.55
C SER A 24 7.99 6.91 6.31
N ARG A 25 7.38 6.06 5.46
CA ARG A 25 7.95 4.76 5.10
C ARG A 25 9.19 4.91 4.24
N ALA A 26 9.15 5.85 3.30
CA ALA A 26 10.29 6.18 2.45
C ALA A 26 11.50 6.67 3.28
N GLU A 27 11.27 7.53 4.28
CA GLU A 27 12.31 8.01 5.19
C GLU A 27 12.87 6.90 6.08
N GLU A 28 12.01 6.04 6.63
CA GLU A 28 12.45 4.89 7.45
C GLU A 28 13.24 3.86 6.63
N ALA A 29 12.86 3.63 5.37
CA ALA A 29 13.61 2.76 4.47
C ALA A 29 15.03 3.30 4.22
N PHE A 30 15.16 4.62 4.10
CA PHE A 30 16.45 5.29 3.93
C PHE A 30 17.35 5.20 5.18
N GLU A 31 16.78 5.19 6.38
CA GLU A 31 17.51 5.10 7.65
C GLU A 31 17.96 3.65 7.98
N LYS A 32 17.48 2.64 7.27
CA LYS A 32 17.94 1.25 7.48
C LYS A 32 19.46 1.17 7.27
N PRO A 33 20.23 0.65 8.25
CA PRO A 33 21.68 0.55 8.12
C PRO A 33 22.02 -0.34 6.92
N LEU A 34 22.85 0.18 6.02
CA LEU A 34 23.47 -0.60 4.97
C LEU A 34 24.14 -1.84 5.60
N ASN A 35 23.93 -2.99 4.99
CA ASN A 35 24.52 -4.24 5.49
C ASN A 35 26.05 -4.14 5.41
N VAL A 36 26.69 -3.82 6.53
CA VAL A 36 28.13 -3.54 6.67
C VAL A 36 29.00 -4.67 6.13
N THR A 37 28.47 -5.88 6.09
CA THR A 37 29.20 -7.07 5.60
C THR A 37 29.46 -6.99 4.08
N THR A 38 28.57 -6.39 3.30
CA THR A 38 28.78 -6.19 1.85
C THR A 38 29.78 -5.08 1.59
N PHE A 39 29.87 -4.11 2.48
CA PHE A 39 30.77 -2.95 2.38
C PHE A 39 32.25 -3.33 2.52
N VAL A 40 32.55 -4.32 3.36
CA VAL A 40 33.94 -4.71 3.68
C VAL A 40 34.52 -5.66 2.62
N THR A 41 33.69 -6.39 1.88
CA THR A 41 34.17 -7.43 0.92
C THR A 41 34.42 -6.90 -0.48
N GLN A 42 33.94 -5.73 -0.85
CA GLN A 42 34.07 -5.24 -2.24
C GLN A 42 35.04 -4.08 -2.43
N GLY A 43 35.58 -3.48 -1.38
CA GLY A 43 36.72 -2.52 -1.44
C GLY A 43 36.50 -1.27 -2.31
N LEU A 44 35.27 -0.98 -2.70
CA LEU A 44 34.89 0.15 -3.54
C LEU A 44 34.12 1.17 -2.69
N VAL A 45 34.86 2.17 -2.23
CA VAL A 45 34.26 3.44 -1.79
C VAL A 45 34.04 4.28 -3.05
N GLU A 46 33.09 3.94 -3.86
CA GLU A 46 32.40 4.96 -4.63
C GLU A 46 31.23 5.42 -3.79
N GLU A 47 31.30 6.68 -3.36
CA GLU A 47 30.13 7.39 -2.88
C GLU A 47 29.17 7.53 -4.07
N ASP A 48 28.42 6.47 -4.33
CA ASP A 48 27.31 6.52 -5.27
C ASP A 48 26.19 7.34 -4.59
N ARG A 49 26.30 8.66 -4.77
CA ARG A 49 25.25 9.61 -4.38
C ARG A 49 23.98 9.47 -5.22
N GLU A 50 23.92 8.46 -6.07
CA GLU A 50 22.90 8.36 -7.13
C GLU A 50 21.67 7.55 -6.78
N SER A 51 21.49 7.02 -5.60
CA SER A 51 20.18 6.41 -5.28
C SER A 51 19.79 6.56 -3.82
N ARG A 52 19.50 7.78 -3.42
CA ARG A 52 18.65 8.05 -2.25
C ARG A 52 17.19 7.81 -2.61
N ASN A 53 16.90 6.68 -3.21
CA ASN A 53 15.52 6.34 -3.50
C ASN A 53 14.85 5.89 -2.22
N ALA A 54 13.72 6.48 -1.92
CA ALA A 54 12.78 5.94 -0.95
C ALA A 54 12.53 4.46 -1.30
N GLY A 55 12.34 3.61 -0.28
CA GLY A 55 12.21 2.17 -0.48
C GLY A 55 11.12 1.71 -1.45
N GLU A 56 10.81 0.44 -1.46
CA GLU A 56 9.72 -0.13 -2.26
C GLU A 56 8.41 -0.09 -1.48
N LEU A 57 7.32 0.31 -2.14
CA LEU A 57 5.98 0.35 -1.56
C LEU A 57 5.03 -0.55 -2.34
N ALA A 58 4.13 -1.24 -1.65
CA ALA A 58 3.03 -1.94 -2.28
C ALA A 58 1.72 -1.16 -2.10
N VAL A 59 0.93 -1.11 -3.16
CA VAL A 59 -0.42 -0.53 -3.16
C VAL A 59 -1.37 -1.57 -3.74
N VAL A 60 -2.24 -2.11 -2.90
CA VAL A 60 -3.31 -3.03 -3.32
C VAL A 60 -4.61 -2.26 -3.41
N VAL A 61 -5.27 -2.38 -4.53
CA VAL A 61 -6.59 -1.82 -4.78
C VAL A 61 -7.58 -2.95 -4.95
N ASP A 62 -8.54 -3.02 -4.03
CA ASP A 62 -9.71 -3.88 -4.18
C ASP A 62 -10.55 -3.37 -5.35
N THR A 63 -10.65 -4.19 -6.38
CA THR A 63 -11.41 -3.90 -7.59
C THR A 63 -12.74 -4.66 -7.62
N SER A 64 -13.24 -5.10 -6.47
CA SER A 64 -14.59 -5.66 -6.34
C SER A 64 -15.64 -4.63 -6.76
N GLY A 65 -16.80 -5.11 -7.21
CA GLY A 65 -17.85 -4.25 -7.75
C GLY A 65 -18.48 -3.27 -6.76
N SER A 66 -18.16 -3.36 -5.48
CA SER A 66 -18.62 -2.47 -4.41
C SER A 66 -17.75 -1.22 -4.23
N VAL A 67 -16.49 -1.23 -4.72
CA VAL A 67 -15.60 -0.08 -4.66
C VAL A 67 -15.84 0.84 -5.85
N PRO A 68 -16.25 2.12 -5.66
CA PRO A 68 -16.54 3.04 -6.74
C PRO A 68 -15.30 3.40 -7.56
N GLU A 69 -15.44 3.49 -8.88
CA GLU A 69 -14.38 3.94 -9.79
C GLU A 69 -13.78 5.30 -9.39
N SER A 70 -14.58 6.20 -8.79
CA SER A 70 -14.09 7.52 -8.35
C SER A 70 -13.05 7.43 -7.23
N ILE A 71 -13.24 6.51 -6.28
CA ILE A 71 -12.29 6.27 -5.19
C ILE A 71 -11.02 5.62 -5.72
N VAL A 72 -11.15 4.69 -6.65
CA VAL A 72 -10.00 4.10 -7.35
C VAL A 72 -9.21 5.19 -8.09
N ALA A 73 -9.88 6.10 -8.78
CA ALA A 73 -9.23 7.20 -9.50
C ALA A 73 -8.47 8.14 -8.54
N GLU A 74 -9.08 8.54 -7.42
CA GLU A 74 -8.39 9.35 -6.38
C GLU A 74 -7.13 8.63 -5.84
N MET A 75 -7.20 7.29 -5.67
CA MET A 75 -6.04 6.51 -5.26
C MET A 75 -4.95 6.50 -6.34
N MET A 76 -5.32 6.37 -7.62
CA MET A 76 -4.36 6.42 -8.72
C MET A 76 -3.66 7.78 -8.81
N GLU A 77 -4.39 8.88 -8.58
CA GLU A 77 -3.79 10.23 -8.50
C GLU A 77 -2.80 10.32 -7.33
N ALA A 78 -3.14 9.77 -6.16
CA ALA A 78 -2.23 9.76 -5.01
C ALA A 78 -0.96 8.93 -5.27
N VAL A 79 -1.07 7.80 -5.98
CA VAL A 79 0.07 6.98 -6.40
C VAL A 79 0.94 7.73 -7.42
N GLN A 80 0.35 8.40 -8.40
CA GLN A 80 1.09 9.22 -9.38
C GLN A 80 1.88 10.33 -8.69
N GLU A 81 1.24 11.06 -7.78
CA GLU A 81 1.90 12.11 -7.02
C GLU A 81 3.03 11.57 -6.13
N ALA A 82 2.85 10.39 -5.52
CA ALA A 82 3.89 9.74 -4.73
C ALA A 82 5.11 9.36 -5.59
N LEU A 83 4.89 8.84 -6.80
CA LEU A 83 5.99 8.57 -7.74
C LEU A 83 6.80 9.81 -8.07
N GLU A 84 6.14 10.95 -8.27
CA GLU A 84 6.77 12.21 -8.65
C GLU A 84 7.49 12.91 -7.49
N THR A 85 6.91 12.84 -6.28
CA THR A 85 7.39 13.63 -5.14
C THR A 85 8.34 12.86 -4.22
N LEU A 86 8.11 11.56 -4.00
CA LEU A 86 8.90 10.75 -3.09
C LEU A 86 10.07 10.04 -3.79
N SER A 87 9.99 9.91 -5.12
CA SER A 87 10.98 9.16 -5.90
C SER A 87 11.29 7.78 -5.28
N PRO A 88 10.27 6.93 -5.06
CA PRO A 88 10.49 5.60 -4.51
C PRO A 88 11.34 4.76 -5.47
N LYS A 89 11.99 3.73 -4.96
CA LYS A 89 12.68 2.76 -5.80
C LYS A 89 11.68 2.07 -6.74
N ALA A 90 10.54 1.66 -6.20
CA ALA A 90 9.40 1.15 -6.97
C ALA A 90 8.10 1.26 -6.16
N ILE A 91 6.97 1.37 -6.88
CA ILE A 91 5.63 1.13 -6.34
C ILE A 91 5.03 -0.08 -7.03
N HIS A 92 4.76 -1.13 -6.26
CA HIS A 92 4.04 -2.32 -6.73
C HIS A 92 2.54 -2.04 -6.66
N LEU A 93 1.94 -1.64 -7.78
CA LEU A 93 0.51 -1.41 -7.90
C LEU A 93 -0.19 -2.73 -8.27
N ILE A 94 -1.06 -3.20 -7.41
CA ILE A 94 -1.70 -4.50 -7.50
C ILE A 94 -3.22 -4.32 -7.47
N SER A 95 -3.91 -4.77 -8.51
CA SER A 95 -5.37 -4.91 -8.44
C SER A 95 -5.73 -6.32 -7.99
N SER A 96 -6.62 -6.41 -7.04
CA SER A 96 -7.05 -7.69 -6.47
C SER A 96 -8.56 -7.70 -6.24
N ASP A 97 -9.18 -8.82 -6.57
CA ASP A 97 -10.55 -9.15 -6.21
C ASP A 97 -10.55 -10.53 -5.50
N HIS A 98 -11.16 -11.56 -6.06
CA HIS A 98 -11.00 -12.95 -5.60
C HIS A 98 -9.61 -13.53 -5.90
N SER A 99 -8.80 -12.83 -6.70
CA SER A 99 -7.41 -13.14 -7.02
C SER A 99 -6.69 -11.87 -7.48
N VAL A 100 -5.36 -11.90 -7.56
CA VAL A 100 -4.59 -10.81 -8.17
C VAL A 100 -4.89 -10.78 -9.67
N GLN A 101 -5.41 -9.65 -10.15
CA GLN A 101 -5.81 -9.45 -11.54
C GLN A 101 -4.73 -8.76 -12.37
N GLU A 102 -3.98 -7.87 -11.75
CA GLU A 102 -2.90 -7.13 -12.38
C GLU A 102 -1.84 -6.75 -11.37
N HIS A 103 -0.59 -6.77 -11.79
CA HIS A 103 0.55 -6.27 -11.03
C HIS A 103 1.42 -5.41 -11.94
N LEU A 104 1.60 -4.16 -11.56
CA LEU A 104 2.45 -3.20 -12.24
C LEU A 104 3.55 -2.77 -11.29
N VAL A 105 4.78 -2.78 -11.75
CA VAL A 105 5.92 -2.20 -11.03
C VAL A 105 6.18 -0.84 -11.67
N LEU A 106 5.96 0.21 -10.90
CA LEU A 106 6.04 1.59 -11.34
C LEU A 106 7.31 2.23 -10.76
N GLU A 107 8.08 2.87 -11.61
CA GLU A 107 9.29 3.62 -11.25
C GLU A 107 9.09 5.11 -11.55
N VAL A 108 10.02 5.92 -11.11
CA VAL A 108 10.00 7.38 -11.38
C VAL A 108 9.97 7.64 -12.89
N GLY A 109 8.98 8.40 -13.32
CA GLY A 109 8.74 8.72 -14.74
C GLY A 109 7.68 7.85 -15.41
N ASP A 110 7.22 6.77 -14.76
CA ASP A 110 6.10 5.99 -15.25
C ASP A 110 4.77 6.74 -15.03
N THR A 111 3.79 6.38 -15.83
CA THR A 111 2.42 6.89 -15.71
C THR A 111 1.52 5.83 -15.12
N VAL A 112 0.83 6.18 -14.04
CA VAL A 112 -0.17 5.31 -13.41
C VAL A 112 -1.36 5.13 -14.34
N PRO A 113 -1.87 3.90 -14.55
CA PRO A 113 -3.01 3.67 -15.43
C PRO A 113 -4.29 4.31 -14.87
N GLU A 114 -5.15 4.81 -15.76
CA GLU A 114 -6.44 5.38 -15.37
C GLU A 114 -7.44 4.32 -14.87
N LYS A 115 -7.25 3.06 -15.24
CA LYS A 115 -8.13 1.95 -14.87
C LYS A 115 -7.33 0.70 -14.52
N LEU A 116 -7.83 -0.01 -13.53
CA LEU A 116 -7.31 -1.32 -13.11
C LEU A 116 -8.26 -2.43 -13.54
N LYS A 117 -7.72 -3.63 -13.76
CA LYS A 117 -8.53 -4.83 -14.04
C LYS A 117 -9.15 -5.36 -12.77
N GLY A 118 -10.38 -5.87 -12.86
CA GLY A 118 -11.10 -6.49 -11.75
C GLY A 118 -12.59 -6.58 -12.02
N GLY A 119 -13.38 -6.78 -10.96
CA GLY A 119 -14.84 -6.85 -11.02
C GLY A 119 -15.43 -8.11 -10.38
N GLY A 120 -14.65 -8.88 -9.64
CA GLY A 120 -15.05 -10.09 -8.93
C GLY A 120 -15.47 -9.86 -7.46
N GLY A 121 -15.42 -10.92 -6.67
CA GLY A 121 -15.55 -10.88 -5.20
C GLY A 121 -14.23 -10.55 -4.53
N THR A 122 -14.16 -10.56 -3.18
CA THR A 122 -12.99 -10.09 -2.43
C THR A 122 -12.37 -11.20 -1.60
N LEU A 123 -11.07 -11.47 -1.81
CA LEU A 123 -10.23 -12.33 -0.97
C LEU A 123 -8.87 -11.65 -0.74
N PHE A 124 -8.56 -11.35 0.52
CA PHE A 124 -7.34 -10.63 0.87
C PHE A 124 -6.09 -11.51 0.94
N ARG A 125 -6.20 -12.72 1.45
CA ARG A 125 -5.07 -13.63 1.62
C ARG A 125 -4.23 -13.75 0.36
N ARG A 126 -4.86 -13.86 -0.81
CA ARG A 126 -4.16 -14.01 -2.08
C ARG A 126 -3.31 -12.80 -2.46
N ALA A 127 -3.75 -11.60 -2.09
CA ALA A 127 -2.95 -10.39 -2.30
C ALA A 127 -1.71 -10.40 -1.39
N PHE A 128 -1.85 -10.78 -0.11
CA PHE A 128 -0.72 -10.90 0.82
C PHE A 128 0.26 -12.00 0.40
N ASP A 129 -0.21 -13.21 0.08
CA ASP A 129 0.62 -14.31 -0.42
C ASP A 129 1.37 -13.91 -1.71
N PHE A 130 0.74 -13.09 -2.54
CA PHE A 130 1.36 -12.58 -3.77
C PHE A 130 2.49 -11.59 -3.46
N ILE A 131 2.27 -10.63 -2.55
CA ILE A 131 3.29 -9.64 -2.17
C ILE A 131 4.49 -10.35 -1.53
N GLU A 132 4.28 -11.29 -0.62
CA GLU A 132 5.36 -12.07 0.01
C GLU A 132 6.24 -12.80 -1.01
N ARG A 133 5.66 -13.21 -2.12
CA ARG A 133 6.38 -13.93 -3.18
C ARG A 133 7.04 -13.01 -4.21
N GLU A 134 6.33 -11.98 -4.67
CA GLU A 134 6.75 -11.16 -5.82
C GLU A 134 7.39 -9.82 -5.42
N ALA A 135 7.12 -9.35 -4.20
CA ALA A 135 7.63 -8.09 -3.67
C ALA A 135 7.99 -8.22 -2.16
N PRO A 136 8.88 -9.15 -1.79
CA PRO A 136 9.17 -9.46 -0.38
C PRO A 136 9.89 -8.32 0.37
N ASP A 137 10.49 -7.39 -0.35
CA ASP A 137 11.33 -6.33 0.19
C ASP A 137 10.58 -4.99 0.34
N VAL A 138 9.24 -5.00 0.24
CA VAL A 138 8.46 -3.76 0.41
C VAL A 138 8.57 -3.23 1.84
N ASP A 139 8.69 -1.91 1.95
CA ASP A 139 8.80 -1.20 3.21
C ASP A 139 7.44 -0.83 3.82
N GLY A 140 6.37 -1.05 3.07
CA GLY A 140 5.00 -0.86 3.54
C GLY A 140 3.95 -1.20 2.48
N LEU A 141 2.74 -1.47 2.95
CA LEU A 141 1.58 -1.80 2.13
C LEU A 141 0.43 -0.84 2.42
N ILE A 142 -0.16 -0.29 1.37
CA ILE A 142 -1.46 0.39 1.41
C ILE A 142 -2.49 -0.51 0.76
N PHE A 143 -3.60 -0.75 1.42
CA PHE A 143 -4.67 -1.61 0.93
C PHE A 143 -6.00 -0.85 0.93
N LEU A 144 -6.50 -0.47 -0.26
CA LEU A 144 -7.81 0.15 -0.43
C LEU A 144 -8.89 -0.93 -0.59
N THR A 145 -9.89 -0.93 0.28
CA THR A 145 -11.00 -1.90 0.27
C THR A 145 -12.21 -1.40 1.05
N ASP A 146 -13.37 -1.95 0.78
CA ASP A 146 -14.59 -1.78 1.58
C ASP A 146 -14.69 -2.76 2.76
N GLY A 147 -13.71 -3.65 2.91
CA GLY A 147 -13.68 -4.63 3.98
C GLY A 147 -14.56 -5.87 3.76
N GLY A 148 -15.21 -6.00 2.61
CA GLY A 148 -16.16 -7.09 2.31
C GLY A 148 -15.53 -8.45 2.02
N ALA A 149 -14.38 -8.80 2.66
CA ALA A 149 -13.71 -10.08 2.43
C ALA A 149 -14.20 -11.19 3.34
N ALA A 150 -14.25 -12.42 2.81
CA ALA A 150 -14.68 -13.61 3.55
C ALA A 150 -13.54 -14.28 4.32
N ASP A 151 -12.29 -13.96 4.02
CA ASP A 151 -11.09 -14.68 4.46
C ASP A 151 -10.26 -13.95 5.53
N TRP A 152 -10.83 -13.01 6.27
CA TRP A 152 -10.17 -12.24 7.33
C TRP A 152 -9.36 -13.07 8.33
N LYS A 153 -9.86 -14.26 8.67
CA LYS A 153 -9.21 -15.17 9.64
C LYS A 153 -7.99 -15.88 9.08
N GLU A 154 -7.83 -15.83 7.78
CA GLU A 154 -6.74 -16.49 7.06
C GLU A 154 -5.59 -15.52 6.73
N VAL A 155 -5.81 -14.21 6.96
CA VAL A 155 -4.79 -13.19 6.72
C VAL A 155 -3.92 -13.04 7.96
N HIS A 156 -2.61 -13.22 7.78
CA HIS A 156 -1.61 -13.06 8.82
C HIS A 156 -0.94 -11.69 8.71
N GLU A 157 -0.55 -11.14 9.88
CA GLU A 157 0.19 -9.88 9.92
C GLU A 157 1.56 -10.05 9.24
N PRO A 158 1.85 -9.27 8.19
CA PRO A 158 3.14 -9.33 7.51
C PRO A 158 4.24 -8.64 8.33
N SER A 159 5.49 -8.79 7.89
CA SER A 159 6.66 -8.15 8.54
C SER A 159 6.75 -6.64 8.28
N TYR A 160 6.06 -6.14 7.25
CA TYR A 160 6.00 -4.72 6.89
C TYR A 160 4.71 -4.06 7.43
N PRO A 161 4.73 -2.75 7.70
CA PRO A 161 3.54 -2.03 8.16
C PRO A 161 2.47 -1.95 7.08
N VAL A 162 1.20 -2.01 7.52
CA VAL A 162 0.02 -1.97 6.64
C VAL A 162 -0.86 -0.78 7.00
N LEU A 163 -1.23 -0.02 5.99
CA LEU A 163 -2.27 1.01 6.05
C LEU A 163 -3.49 0.53 5.26
N TRP A 164 -4.58 0.29 5.97
CA TRP A 164 -5.88 -0.01 5.37
C TRP A 164 -6.62 1.29 5.09
N LEU A 165 -7.05 1.47 3.85
CA LEU A 165 -7.97 2.53 3.45
C LEU A 165 -9.37 1.91 3.37
N HIS A 166 -10.14 2.11 4.43
CA HIS A 166 -11.50 1.58 4.51
C HIS A 166 -12.47 2.54 3.84
N TYR A 167 -13.04 2.10 2.71
CA TYR A 167 -14.15 2.79 2.08
C TYR A 167 -15.46 2.28 2.68
N ASP A 168 -16.19 3.17 3.37
CA ASP A 168 -17.50 2.83 3.97
C ASP A 168 -18.52 2.61 2.85
N CYS A 169 -18.85 1.36 2.59
CA CYS A 169 -19.93 0.96 1.70
C CYS A 169 -21.04 0.27 2.50
N TRP A 170 -22.14 -0.01 1.81
CA TRP A 170 -23.41 -0.52 2.34
C TRP A 170 -23.37 -1.84 3.15
N TYR A 171 -22.20 -2.43 3.35
CA TYR A 171 -22.02 -3.63 4.16
C TYR A 171 -21.86 -3.27 5.63
N GLU A 172 -22.94 -3.38 6.41
CA GLU A 172 -22.99 -3.06 7.85
C GLU A 172 -22.01 -3.89 8.71
N ASP A 173 -21.45 -4.97 8.17
CA ASP A 173 -20.59 -5.92 8.91
C ASP A 173 -19.10 -5.58 8.90
N ALA A 174 -18.63 -4.72 8.00
CA ALA A 174 -17.23 -4.31 7.92
C ALA A 174 -17.05 -2.94 8.60
N THR A 175 -16.47 -2.93 9.77
CA THR A 175 -16.11 -1.72 10.49
C THR A 175 -14.60 -1.63 10.64
N VAL A 176 -14.08 -0.45 11.00
CA VAL A 176 -12.64 -0.27 11.27
C VAL A 176 -12.08 -1.25 12.31
N ASP A 177 -12.93 -1.82 13.15
CA ASP A 177 -12.55 -2.84 14.15
C ASP A 177 -12.38 -4.24 13.54
N THR A 178 -12.81 -4.45 12.30
CA THR A 178 -12.74 -5.74 11.60
C THR A 178 -11.30 -6.08 11.19
N TYR A 179 -10.47 -5.06 10.94
CA TYR A 179 -9.11 -5.24 10.47
C TYR A 179 -8.20 -5.86 11.55
N PRO A 180 -7.53 -7.00 11.27
CA PRO A 180 -6.82 -7.76 12.29
C PRO A 180 -5.53 -7.11 12.77
N PHE A 181 -4.90 -6.28 11.93
CA PHE A 181 -3.62 -5.60 12.18
C PHE A 181 -3.52 -4.29 11.39
N GLY A 182 -2.43 -3.55 11.58
CA GLY A 182 -2.11 -2.33 10.83
C GLY A 182 -2.87 -1.09 11.33
N GLN A 183 -2.75 -0.02 10.57
CA GLN A 183 -3.49 1.23 10.76
C GLN A 183 -4.70 1.24 9.83
N VAL A 184 -5.81 1.83 10.27
CA VAL A 184 -7.01 1.96 9.45
C VAL A 184 -7.37 3.43 9.31
N LEU A 185 -7.55 3.87 8.08
CA LEU A 185 -8.03 5.20 7.72
C LEU A 185 -9.37 5.05 6.99
N GLU A 186 -10.41 5.72 7.51
CA GLU A 186 -11.70 5.78 6.82
C GLU A 186 -11.60 6.76 5.63
N VAL A 187 -11.97 6.27 4.46
CA VAL A 187 -12.10 7.06 3.24
C VAL A 187 -13.55 7.49 3.10
N THR A 188 -13.82 8.78 3.28
CA THR A 188 -15.16 9.35 3.13
C THR A 188 -15.23 10.19 1.86
N ARG A 189 -16.35 10.13 1.15
CA ARG A 189 -16.64 11.05 0.06
C ARG A 189 -16.69 12.49 0.60
N THR A 190 -15.92 13.38 0.00
CA THR A 190 -16.12 14.84 0.10
C THR A 190 -17.33 15.25 -0.74
#